data_61c8f873c2b35a07238be227ca5e41dc
#
_entry.id   61c8f873c2b35a07238be227ca5e41dc
#
_cell.length_a   1.000
_cell.length_b   1.000
_cell.length_c   1.000
_cell.angle_alpha   90.00
_cell.angle_beta   90.00
_cell.angle_gamma   90.00
#
_symmetry.space_group_name_H-M   'P 1'
#
loop_
_entity.id
_entity.type
_entity.pdbx_description
1 polymer ?
#
loop_
_entity_poly.entity_id
_entity_poly.type
_entity_poly.pdbx_seq_one_letter_code
_entity_poly.pdbx_strand_id
1 'polypeptide(L)'
;MLEEIVTDYVSIGDYVLTGGELPAMVMVDAISRMVPGVLTNDESGSTESFEGNLLEYPQYSRPEEWMGKKVPPILLSGDHKKVDEWRREQAILRTIERRPDLLKKAELTKKEQMKYQEYLL
;
A
#
# COMPACT_ATOMS: atom_id res chain seq x y z
N MET A 1 -18.72 6.26 31.61
CA MET A 1 -18.68 4.83 31.18
C MET A 1 -17.57 4.58 30.15
N LEU A 2 -17.42 5.41 29.09
CA LEU A 2 -16.35 5.22 28.10
C LEU A 2 -14.95 5.38 28.72
N GLU A 3 -14.73 6.35 29.58
CA GLU A 3 -13.42 6.63 30.20
C GLU A 3 -12.93 5.53 31.15
N GLU A 4 -13.83 4.66 31.63
CA GLU A 4 -13.48 3.60 32.59
C GLU A 4 -13.24 2.24 31.91
N ILE A 5 -13.79 2.03 30.71
CA ILE A 5 -13.78 0.72 30.03
C ILE A 5 -12.93 0.73 28.77
N VAL A 6 -12.93 1.87 28.06
CA VAL A 6 -12.26 1.97 26.74
C VAL A 6 -10.80 2.35 26.95
N THR A 7 -9.89 1.57 26.39
CA THR A 7 -8.44 1.81 26.42
C THR A 7 -7.96 2.63 25.24
N ASP A 8 -8.59 2.45 24.08
CA ASP A 8 -8.18 3.10 22.83
C ASP A 8 -9.38 3.52 21.98
N TYR A 9 -9.16 4.57 21.18
CA TYR A 9 -10.14 5.07 20.23
C TYR A 9 -9.55 5.03 18.82
N VAL A 10 -10.27 4.40 17.89
CA VAL A 10 -9.85 4.25 16.49
C VAL A 10 -10.96 4.72 15.58
N SER A 11 -10.65 5.58 14.62
CA SER A 11 -11.54 5.96 13.52
C SER A 11 -11.13 5.25 12.24
N ILE A 12 -12.10 4.72 11.50
CA ILE A 12 -11.88 4.12 10.18
C ILE A 12 -12.20 5.08 9.02
N GLY A 13 -12.72 6.28 9.33
CA GLY A 13 -13.02 7.30 8.32
C GLY A 13 -13.97 8.38 8.85
N ASP A 14 -14.11 9.46 8.07
CA ASP A 14 -14.96 10.61 8.38
C ASP A 14 -16.41 10.39 7.91
N TYR A 15 -17.09 9.44 8.50
CA TYR A 15 -18.49 9.11 8.24
C TYR A 15 -19.13 8.48 9.47
N VAL A 16 -20.44 8.50 9.51
CA VAL A 16 -21.24 7.90 10.60
C VAL A 16 -21.87 6.60 10.13
N LEU A 17 -21.70 5.55 10.92
CA LEU A 17 -22.29 4.23 10.70
C LEU A 17 -23.40 3.98 11.73
N THR A 18 -24.31 3.04 11.42
CA THR A 18 -25.42 2.69 12.31
C THR A 18 -24.98 1.95 13.58
N GLY A 19 -23.80 1.33 13.57
CA GLY A 19 -23.24 0.59 14.71
C GLY A 19 -21.76 0.31 14.56
N GLY A 20 -21.18 -0.37 15.54
CA GLY A 20 -19.75 -0.69 15.61
C GLY A 20 -19.35 -1.98 14.90
N GLU A 21 -20.27 -2.75 14.35
CA GLU A 21 -20.03 -4.07 13.79
C GLU A 21 -19.12 -4.03 12.54
N LEU A 22 -19.42 -3.13 11.60
CA LEU A 22 -18.63 -2.96 10.38
C LEU A 22 -17.21 -2.45 10.67
N PRO A 23 -17.00 -1.41 11.51
CA PRO A 23 -15.67 -1.01 11.93
C PRO A 23 -14.89 -2.14 12.62
N ALA A 24 -15.54 -2.92 13.48
CA ALA A 24 -14.92 -4.07 14.14
C ALA A 24 -14.47 -5.12 13.12
N MET A 25 -15.29 -5.44 12.13
CA MET A 25 -14.94 -6.37 11.05
C MET A 25 -13.75 -5.87 10.22
N VAL A 26 -13.72 -4.58 9.88
CA VAL A 26 -12.60 -3.96 9.16
C VAL A 26 -11.31 -4.07 9.97
N MET A 27 -11.36 -3.80 11.26
CA MET A 27 -10.18 -3.91 12.14
C MET A 27 -9.70 -5.36 12.27
N VAL A 28 -10.62 -6.31 12.47
CA VAL A 28 -10.28 -7.73 12.55
C VAL A 28 -9.61 -8.20 11.26
N ASP A 29 -10.15 -7.86 10.12
CA ASP A 29 -9.57 -8.22 8.82
C ASP A 29 -8.16 -7.62 8.67
N ALA A 30 -8.02 -6.32 8.86
CA ALA A 30 -6.75 -5.61 8.69
C ALA A 30 -5.65 -6.14 9.65
N ILE A 31 -5.99 -6.38 10.91
CA ILE A 31 -5.03 -6.88 11.92
C ILE A 31 -4.69 -8.35 11.67
N SER A 32 -5.67 -9.17 11.33
CA SER A 32 -5.47 -10.60 11.07
C SER A 32 -4.50 -10.87 9.93
N ARG A 33 -4.45 -10.00 8.94
CA ARG A 33 -3.52 -10.09 7.80
C ARG A 33 -2.05 -10.00 8.23
N MET A 34 -1.78 -9.39 9.39
CA MET A 34 -0.43 -9.27 9.96
C MET A 34 0.00 -10.52 10.73
N VAL A 35 -0.92 -11.45 10.97
CA VAL A 35 -0.62 -12.71 11.68
C VAL A 35 -0.06 -13.73 10.67
N PRO A 36 1.13 -14.33 10.93
CA PRO A 36 1.71 -15.34 10.06
C PRO A 36 0.74 -16.51 9.80
N GLY A 37 0.65 -16.95 8.55
CA GLY A 37 -0.19 -18.08 8.14
C GLY A 37 -1.68 -17.79 7.93
N VAL A 38 -2.13 -16.55 8.15
CA VAL A 38 -3.52 -16.15 7.84
C VAL A 38 -3.73 -15.99 6.34
N LEU A 39 -2.76 -15.41 5.64
CA LEU A 39 -2.76 -15.34 4.18
C LEU A 39 -2.09 -16.56 3.58
N THR A 40 -2.60 -17.02 2.45
CA THR A 40 -2.06 -18.17 1.70
C THR A 40 -0.65 -17.93 1.17
N ASN A 41 -0.24 -16.67 1.06
CA ASN A 41 1.10 -16.27 0.68
C ASN A 41 1.59 -15.20 1.67
N ASP A 42 2.52 -15.57 2.54
CA ASP A 42 3.08 -14.67 3.56
C ASP A 42 3.81 -13.46 2.95
N GLU A 43 4.25 -13.57 1.67
CA GLU A 43 4.86 -12.45 0.95
C GLU A 43 3.84 -11.43 0.43
N SER A 44 2.55 -11.78 0.34
CA SER A 44 1.53 -10.84 -0.15
C SER A 44 1.25 -9.70 0.82
N GLY A 45 1.50 -9.89 2.11
CA GLY A 45 1.40 -8.84 3.12
C GLY A 45 2.51 -7.78 3.01
N SER A 46 3.70 -8.18 2.54
CA SER A 46 4.90 -7.32 2.53
C SER A 46 4.97 -6.33 1.37
N THR A 47 4.07 -6.44 0.39
CA THR A 47 4.04 -5.57 -0.81
C THR A 47 2.80 -4.69 -0.88
N GLU A 48 1.93 -4.75 0.11
CA GLU A 48 0.67 -4.02 0.12
C GLU A 48 0.85 -2.53 0.46
N SER A 49 -0.19 -1.76 0.14
CA SER A 49 -0.25 -0.33 0.47
C SER A 49 -0.06 -0.09 1.96
N PHE A 50 0.67 0.98 2.28
CA PHE A 50 1.04 1.46 3.62
C PHE A 50 2.17 0.71 4.31
N GLU A 51 2.61 -0.45 3.82
CA GLU A 51 3.81 -1.07 4.32
C GLU A 51 5.05 -0.28 3.86
N GLY A 52 5.97 -0.01 4.79
CA GLY A 52 7.09 0.89 4.52
C GLY A 52 6.69 2.33 4.17
N ASN A 53 5.43 2.73 4.46
CA ASN A 53 4.83 4.03 4.15
C ASN A 53 4.79 4.38 2.66
N LEU A 54 4.76 3.39 1.77
CA LEU A 54 4.49 3.59 0.35
C LEU A 54 3.14 2.98 -0.03
N LEU A 55 2.50 3.55 -1.05
CA LEU A 55 1.34 2.94 -1.69
C LEU A 55 1.80 1.78 -2.57
N GLU A 56 0.93 0.79 -2.72
CA GLU A 56 1.15 -0.33 -3.61
C GLU A 56 1.32 0.14 -5.07
N TYR A 57 2.24 -0.51 -5.79
CA TYR A 57 2.42 -0.30 -7.23
C TYR A 57 1.20 -0.77 -8.04
N PRO A 58 1.00 -0.30 -9.29
CA PRO A 58 -0.12 -0.72 -10.12
C PRO A 58 -0.10 -2.22 -10.38
N GLN A 59 -1.19 -2.90 -10.09
CA GLN A 59 -1.41 -4.30 -10.41
C GLN A 59 -2.07 -4.41 -11.78
N TYR A 60 -1.66 -5.42 -12.58
CA TYR A 60 -2.21 -5.69 -13.89
C TYR A 60 -2.76 -7.12 -13.94
N SER A 61 -3.94 -7.28 -14.54
CA SER A 61 -4.58 -8.57 -14.77
C SER A 61 -4.64 -8.90 -16.26
N ARG A 62 -4.98 -10.14 -16.60
CA ARG A 62 -5.26 -10.52 -17.98
C ARG A 62 -6.54 -9.85 -18.49
N PRO A 63 -6.65 -9.59 -19.80
CA PRO A 63 -5.69 -9.83 -20.88
C PRO A 63 -4.53 -8.84 -20.92
N GLU A 64 -3.47 -9.13 -21.70
CA GLU A 64 -2.30 -8.26 -21.89
C GLU A 64 -2.65 -6.91 -22.53
N GLU A 65 -3.67 -6.90 -23.36
CA GLU A 65 -4.22 -5.67 -23.96
C GLU A 65 -5.74 -5.61 -23.76
N TRP A 66 -6.21 -4.47 -23.27
CA TRP A 66 -7.64 -4.22 -23.08
C TRP A 66 -8.01 -2.79 -23.48
N MET A 67 -8.96 -2.63 -24.39
CA MET A 67 -9.39 -1.33 -24.92
C MET A 67 -8.24 -0.45 -25.40
N GLY A 68 -7.26 -1.02 -26.11
CA GLY A 68 -6.09 -0.31 -26.63
C GLY A 68 -5.02 0.02 -25.59
N LYS A 69 -5.23 -0.35 -24.32
CA LYS A 69 -4.25 -0.19 -23.24
C LYS A 69 -3.48 -1.48 -23.03
N LYS A 70 -2.17 -1.40 -23.06
CA LYS A 70 -1.26 -2.55 -22.89
C LYS A 70 -0.62 -2.56 -21.51
N VAL A 71 -0.36 -3.77 -21.02
CA VAL A 71 0.49 -3.97 -19.84
C VAL A 71 1.90 -3.45 -20.16
N PRO A 72 2.57 -2.73 -19.24
CA PRO A 72 3.94 -2.28 -19.45
C PRO A 72 4.86 -3.43 -19.85
N PRO A 73 5.63 -3.31 -20.96
CA PRO A 73 6.47 -4.40 -21.49
C PRO A 73 7.49 -4.94 -20.48
N ILE A 74 7.93 -4.11 -19.54
CA ILE A 74 8.86 -4.50 -18.48
C ILE A 74 8.32 -5.65 -17.63
N LEU A 75 7.00 -5.70 -17.39
CA LEU A 75 6.35 -6.75 -16.60
C LEU A 75 6.30 -8.09 -17.34
N LEU A 76 6.47 -8.08 -18.66
CA LEU A 76 6.48 -9.25 -19.52
C LEU A 76 7.91 -9.73 -19.88
N SER A 77 8.94 -8.98 -19.45
CA SER A 77 10.33 -9.21 -19.83
C SER A 77 10.96 -10.46 -19.21
N GLY A 78 10.41 -10.98 -18.11
CA GLY A 78 11.01 -12.07 -17.33
C GLY A 78 12.23 -11.65 -16.50
N ASP A 79 12.69 -10.41 -16.58
CA ASP A 79 13.77 -9.87 -15.77
C ASP A 79 13.25 -9.40 -14.42
N HIS A 80 13.22 -10.31 -13.45
CA HIS A 80 12.66 -10.04 -12.10
C HIS A 80 13.28 -8.82 -11.44
N LYS A 81 14.59 -8.61 -11.59
CA LYS A 81 15.27 -7.45 -10.97
C LYS A 81 14.74 -6.12 -11.52
N LYS A 82 14.62 -6.02 -12.85
CA LYS A 82 14.07 -4.82 -13.48
C LYS A 82 12.59 -4.62 -13.18
N VAL A 83 11.84 -5.72 -13.06
CA VAL A 83 10.44 -5.68 -12.65
C VAL A 83 10.30 -5.12 -11.24
N ASP A 84 11.14 -5.55 -10.30
CA ASP A 84 11.11 -5.09 -8.91
C ASP A 84 11.55 -3.63 -8.78
N GLU A 85 12.57 -3.22 -9.53
CA GLU A 85 12.99 -1.82 -9.63
C GLU A 85 11.84 -0.93 -10.17
N TRP A 86 11.16 -1.39 -11.20
CA TRP A 86 10.00 -0.68 -11.78
C TRP A 86 8.84 -0.60 -10.79
N ARG A 87 8.51 -1.70 -10.11
CA ARG A 87 7.46 -1.73 -9.07
C ARG A 87 7.76 -0.74 -7.96
N ARG A 88 8.99 -0.73 -7.47
CA ARG A 88 9.44 0.22 -6.44
C ARG A 88 9.31 1.66 -6.90
N GLU A 89 9.72 1.96 -8.13
CA GLU A 89 9.58 3.29 -8.72
C GLU A 89 8.11 3.71 -8.83
N GLN A 90 7.22 2.82 -9.31
CA GLN A 90 5.79 3.09 -9.40
C GLN A 90 5.13 3.30 -8.03
N ALA A 91 5.53 2.55 -7.02
CA ALA A 91 5.06 2.75 -5.65
C ALA A 91 5.41 4.16 -5.14
N ILE A 92 6.65 4.61 -5.35
CA ILE A 92 7.10 5.96 -4.97
C ILE A 92 6.32 7.03 -5.72
N LEU A 93 6.22 6.94 -7.05
CA LEU A 93 5.49 7.92 -7.88
C LEU A 93 4.02 8.01 -7.49
N ARG A 94 3.37 6.88 -7.25
CA ARG A 94 1.98 6.82 -6.81
C ARG A 94 1.80 7.44 -5.42
N THR A 95 2.76 7.25 -4.53
CA THR A 95 2.74 7.86 -3.20
C THR A 95 2.92 9.38 -3.29
N ILE A 96 3.82 9.86 -4.13
CA ILE A 96 3.99 11.30 -4.42
C ILE A 96 2.65 11.92 -4.87
N GLU A 97 1.99 11.26 -5.83
CA GLU A 97 0.75 11.78 -6.45
C GLU A 97 -0.43 11.78 -5.46
N ARG A 98 -0.59 10.70 -4.69
CA ARG A 98 -1.83 10.46 -3.93
C ARG A 98 -1.70 10.64 -2.43
N ARG A 99 -0.53 10.36 -1.87
CA ARG A 99 -0.28 10.43 -0.43
C ARG A 99 1.11 10.99 -0.11
N PRO A 100 1.37 12.27 -0.46
CA PRO A 100 2.67 12.91 -0.20
C PRO A 100 3.03 12.97 1.30
N ASP A 101 2.04 12.90 2.18
CA ASP A 101 2.22 12.80 3.62
C ASP A 101 2.96 11.51 4.05
N LEU A 102 2.70 10.40 3.35
CA LEU A 102 3.37 9.13 3.60
C LEU A 102 4.81 9.12 3.08
N LEU A 103 5.08 9.80 1.97
CA LEU A 103 6.42 9.86 1.39
C LEU A 103 7.46 10.38 2.37
N LYS A 104 7.10 11.38 3.18
CA LYS A 104 7.99 11.95 4.21
C LYS A 104 8.37 10.97 5.32
N LYS A 105 7.58 9.93 5.51
CA LYS A 105 7.78 8.87 6.50
C LYS A 105 8.33 7.59 5.89
N ALA A 106 8.43 7.52 4.56
CA ALA A 106 8.83 6.32 3.84
C ALA A 106 10.33 6.07 3.98
N GLU A 107 10.69 4.79 4.05
CA GLU A 107 12.07 4.34 4.04
C GLU A 107 12.62 4.35 2.61
N LEU A 108 13.23 5.46 2.22
CA LEU A 108 13.85 5.65 0.92
C LEU A 108 15.36 5.45 1.00
N THR A 109 15.93 4.82 -0.01
CA THR A 109 17.38 4.73 -0.18
C THR A 109 17.98 6.11 -0.48
N LYS A 110 19.25 6.31 -0.21
CA LYS A 110 19.96 7.58 -0.52
C LYS A 110 19.79 8.01 -1.97
N LYS A 111 19.82 7.05 -2.90
CA LYS A 111 19.64 7.30 -4.34
C LYS A 111 18.21 7.78 -4.67
N GLU A 112 17.20 7.17 -4.04
CA GLU A 112 15.80 7.58 -4.18
C GLU A 112 15.56 8.95 -3.55
N GLN A 113 16.12 9.22 -2.37
CA GLN A 113 16.05 10.53 -1.72
C GLN A 113 16.61 11.64 -2.62
N MET A 114 17.74 11.42 -3.25
CA MET A 114 18.32 12.37 -4.20
C MET A 114 17.45 12.56 -5.45
N LYS A 115 16.89 11.46 -6.00
CA LYS A 115 16.03 11.50 -7.20
C LYS A 115 14.72 12.25 -6.96
N TYR A 116 14.15 12.13 -5.77
CA TYR A 116 12.84 12.70 -5.43
C TYR A 116 12.90 13.82 -4.39
N GLN A 117 14.06 14.47 -4.25
CA GLN A 117 14.32 15.49 -3.23
C GLN A 117 13.30 16.63 -3.22
N GLU A 118 12.83 17.07 -4.39
CA GLU A 118 11.84 18.13 -4.53
C GLU A 118 10.48 17.82 -3.88
N TYR A 119 10.13 16.55 -3.78
CA TYR A 119 8.87 16.08 -3.19
C TYR A 119 8.99 15.78 -1.69
N LEU A 120 10.20 15.75 -1.15
CA LEU A 120 10.47 15.50 0.27
C LEU A 120 10.50 16.78 1.10
N LEU A 121 10.60 17.91 0.44
CA LEU A 121 10.55 19.24 1.07
C LEU A 121 9.10 19.63 1.41
#